data_529ed5380fb52b202a7ab2ca2a97a585
#
_entry.id   529ed5380fb52b202a7ab2ca2a97a585
#
_cell.length_a   1.000
_cell.length_b   1.000
_cell.length_c   1.000
_cell.angle_alpha   90.00
_cell.angle_beta   90.00
_cell.angle_gamma   90.00
#
_symmetry.space_group_name_H-M   'P 1'
#
loop_
_entity.id
_entity.type
_entity.pdbx_description
1 polymer ?
#
loop_
_entity_poly.entity_id
_entity_poly.type
_entity_poly.pdbx_seq_one_letter_code
_entity_poly.pdbx_strand_id
1 'polypeptide(L)'
;MGKAETFHGYAPDLGYEFLRNAIAENDYKARGCDIAPDEIFVSDGAKCDCGNIQEIFSLDNKIAVCDPVYPVYVDSNVMAGRTGTYDPKSETWSDVIYMPCLAENGFAPELPKETPDLIYLCFPNNPTGATITKAQLQEWVDYANKVCL
;
A
#
# COMPACT_ATOMS: atom_id res chain seq x y z
N MET A 1 6.98 13.28 32.23
CA MET A 1 6.34 11.96 32.32
C MET A 1 5.60 11.68 33.65
N GLY A 2 5.28 12.65 34.45
CA GLY A 2 4.67 12.45 35.76
C GLY A 2 3.23 12.96 35.93
N LYS A 3 2.57 13.37 34.83
CA LYS A 3 1.17 13.81 34.88
C LYS A 3 0.29 12.81 34.15
N ALA A 4 -0.82 12.41 34.79
CA ALA A 4 -1.78 11.47 34.21
C ALA A 4 -2.28 11.90 32.83
N GLU A 5 -2.44 13.23 32.63
CA GLU A 5 -2.92 13.83 31.39
C GLU A 5 -1.93 13.70 30.19
N THR A 6 -0.65 13.48 30.47
CA THR A 6 0.42 13.32 29.46
C THR A 6 1.05 11.95 29.46
N PHE A 7 0.47 11.01 30.21
CA PHE A 7 0.92 9.63 30.23
C PHE A 7 0.32 8.88 29.03
N HIS A 8 1.20 8.36 28.19
CA HIS A 8 0.81 7.52 27.05
C HIS A 8 1.34 6.11 27.30
N GLY A 9 0.44 5.22 27.71
CA GLY A 9 0.67 3.79 27.82
C GLY A 9 0.24 3.06 26.55
N TYR A 10 -0.33 1.87 26.70
CA TYR A 10 -0.94 1.16 25.58
C TYR A 10 -2.07 1.99 24.99
N ALA A 11 -2.02 2.21 23.67
CA ALA A 11 -3.11 2.85 22.94
C ALA A 11 -4.27 1.86 22.73
N PRO A 12 -5.48 2.35 22.44
CA PRO A 12 -6.53 1.53 21.83
C PRO A 12 -6.05 0.89 20.53
N ASP A 13 -6.60 -0.27 20.13
CA ASP A 13 -6.15 -1.05 18.97
C ASP A 13 -6.09 -0.24 17.66
N LEU A 14 -7.03 0.68 17.45
CA LEU A 14 -7.04 1.57 16.28
C LEU A 14 -6.12 2.80 16.43
N GLY A 15 -5.49 2.99 17.58
CA GLY A 15 -4.76 4.22 17.92
C GLY A 15 -5.58 5.22 18.73
N TYR A 16 -4.92 6.26 19.25
CA TYR A 16 -5.58 7.26 20.07
C TYR A 16 -6.65 8.04 19.29
N GLU A 17 -7.80 8.22 19.91
CA GLU A 17 -8.96 8.90 19.31
C GLU A 17 -8.64 10.33 18.86
N PHE A 18 -7.89 11.09 19.65
CA PHE A 18 -7.53 12.46 19.28
C PHE A 18 -6.76 12.53 17.97
N LEU A 19 -5.88 11.53 17.69
CA LEU A 19 -5.09 11.47 16.45
C LEU A 19 -5.97 11.06 15.27
N ARG A 20 -6.81 10.04 15.45
CA ARG A 20 -7.74 9.58 14.41
C ARG A 20 -8.73 10.68 14.02
N ASN A 21 -9.27 11.42 15.00
CA ASN A 21 -10.11 12.59 14.75
C ASN A 21 -9.36 13.68 13.98
N ALA A 22 -8.11 13.97 14.35
CA ALA A 22 -7.28 14.97 13.65
C ALA A 22 -7.02 14.55 12.19
N ILE A 23 -6.74 13.28 11.93
CA ILE A 23 -6.53 12.74 10.58
C ILE A 23 -7.84 12.85 9.77
N ALA A 24 -8.99 12.41 10.33
CA ALA A 24 -10.28 12.48 9.66
C ALA A 24 -10.62 13.93 9.23
N GLU A 25 -10.45 14.89 10.14
CA GLU A 25 -10.79 16.29 9.87
C GLU A 25 -9.80 16.98 8.91
N ASN A 26 -8.48 16.82 9.13
CA ASN A 26 -7.48 17.62 8.42
C ASN A 26 -6.99 16.97 7.13
N ASP A 27 -6.98 15.63 7.05
CA ASP A 27 -6.48 14.94 5.86
C ASP A 27 -7.60 14.51 4.92
N TYR A 28 -8.73 14.04 5.45
CA TYR A 28 -9.82 13.53 4.62
C TYR A 28 -10.91 14.58 4.37
N LYS A 29 -11.55 15.08 5.41
CA LYS A 29 -12.66 16.04 5.28
C LYS A 29 -12.25 17.35 4.62
N ALA A 30 -11.04 17.85 4.93
CA ALA A 30 -10.47 19.02 4.26
C ALA A 30 -10.30 18.84 2.74
N ARG A 31 -10.27 17.60 2.24
CA ARG A 31 -10.19 17.23 0.82
C ARG A 31 -11.52 16.75 0.24
N GLY A 32 -12.61 16.86 1.02
CA GLY A 32 -13.94 16.44 0.59
C GLY A 32 -14.20 14.93 0.68
N CYS A 33 -13.37 14.19 1.43
CA CYS A 33 -13.57 12.76 1.68
C CYS A 33 -14.25 12.59 3.04
N ASP A 34 -15.37 11.89 3.07
CA ASP A 34 -16.11 11.58 4.29
C ASP A 34 -15.65 10.24 4.85
N ILE A 35 -14.62 10.30 5.71
CA ILE A 35 -14.04 9.15 6.41
C ILE A 35 -14.27 9.34 7.91
N ALA A 36 -14.87 8.34 8.55
CA ALA A 36 -15.08 8.36 9.99
C ALA A 36 -13.80 7.98 10.75
N PRO A 37 -13.58 8.48 11.98
CA PRO A 37 -12.37 8.15 12.77
C PRO A 37 -12.20 6.68 13.08
N ASP A 38 -13.26 5.88 13.06
CA ASP A 38 -13.21 4.42 13.28
C ASP A 38 -12.82 3.63 12.01
N GLU A 39 -12.76 4.29 10.85
CA GLU A 39 -12.18 3.76 9.62
C GLU A 39 -10.67 4.00 9.52
N ILE A 40 -10.07 4.65 10.55
CA ILE A 40 -8.64 4.98 10.57
C ILE A 40 -7.93 4.09 11.58
N PHE A 41 -6.93 3.35 11.10
CA PHE A 41 -6.01 2.57 11.91
C PHE A 41 -4.64 3.26 11.93
N VAL A 42 -4.07 3.46 13.13
CA VAL A 42 -2.76 4.09 13.31
C VAL A 42 -1.75 3.03 13.72
N SER A 43 -0.69 2.89 12.95
CA SER A 43 0.40 1.94 13.19
C SER A 43 1.74 2.65 13.45
N ASP A 44 2.81 1.87 13.59
CA ASP A 44 4.18 2.37 13.73
C ASP A 44 4.76 2.94 12.42
N GLY A 45 4.00 2.89 11.33
CA GLY A 45 4.37 3.41 10.02
C GLY A 45 4.16 2.43 8.89
N ALA A 46 4.34 2.88 7.64
CA ALA A 46 4.02 2.16 6.42
C ALA A 46 4.64 0.75 6.33
N LYS A 47 5.83 0.52 6.88
CA LYS A 47 6.45 -0.81 6.88
C LYS A 47 5.65 -1.81 7.71
N CYS A 48 5.17 -1.40 8.89
CA CYS A 48 4.31 -2.23 9.73
C CYS A 48 2.98 -2.49 9.03
N ASP A 49 2.39 -1.48 8.39
CA ASP A 49 1.16 -1.63 7.62
C ASP A 49 1.32 -2.62 6.47
N CYS A 50 2.43 -2.54 5.70
CA CYS A 50 2.72 -3.49 4.62
C CYS A 50 2.87 -4.93 5.11
N GLY A 51 3.40 -5.13 6.30
CA GLY A 51 3.48 -6.46 6.93
C GLY A 51 2.12 -6.95 7.41
N ASN A 52 1.41 -6.10 8.15
CA ASN A 52 0.16 -6.47 8.82
C ASN A 52 -1.02 -6.65 7.86
N ILE A 53 -1.11 -5.83 6.80
CA ILE A 53 -2.22 -5.92 5.83
C ILE A 53 -2.33 -7.30 5.19
N GLN A 54 -1.21 -8.01 5.08
CA GLN A 54 -1.17 -9.33 4.47
C GLN A 54 -1.95 -10.39 5.26
N GLU A 55 -2.10 -10.19 6.58
CA GLU A 55 -2.80 -11.15 7.45
C GLU A 55 -4.30 -11.26 7.14
N ILE A 56 -4.88 -10.29 6.44
CA ILE A 56 -6.29 -10.33 6.02
C ILE A 56 -6.50 -10.97 4.64
N PHE A 57 -5.42 -11.38 3.96
CA PHE A 57 -5.47 -12.00 2.64
C PHE A 57 -5.02 -13.46 2.67
N SER A 58 -5.50 -14.26 1.70
CA SER A 58 -5.06 -15.65 1.51
C SER A 58 -3.59 -15.72 1.08
N LEU A 59 -2.91 -16.83 1.38
CA LEU A 59 -1.56 -17.10 0.91
C LEU A 59 -1.45 -17.23 -0.61
N ASP A 60 -2.55 -17.60 -1.27
CA ASP A 60 -2.62 -17.78 -2.71
C ASP A 60 -2.88 -16.48 -3.48
N ASN A 61 -3.07 -15.36 -2.78
CA ASN A 61 -3.29 -14.07 -3.39
C ASN A 61 -2.05 -13.58 -4.15
N LYS A 62 -2.26 -13.13 -5.38
CA LYS A 62 -1.22 -12.53 -6.22
C LYS A 62 -1.09 -11.05 -5.96
N ILE A 63 0.14 -10.58 -5.88
CA ILE A 63 0.44 -9.16 -5.72
C ILE A 63 0.95 -8.54 -7.00
N ALA A 64 0.63 -7.26 -7.23
CA ALA A 64 1.24 -6.44 -8.27
C ALA A 64 2.03 -5.29 -7.65
N VAL A 65 3.24 -5.06 -8.14
CA VAL A 65 4.15 -4.01 -7.66
C VAL A 65 4.73 -3.25 -8.84
N CYS A 66 5.00 -1.96 -8.66
CA CYS A 66 5.85 -1.21 -9.58
C CYS A 66 7.27 -1.79 -9.59
N ASP A 67 7.99 -1.67 -10.71
CA ASP A 67 9.39 -2.07 -10.82
C ASP A 67 10.20 -0.95 -11.52
N PRO A 68 11.13 -0.28 -10.80
CA PRO A 68 11.49 -0.48 -9.39
C PRO A 68 10.46 0.08 -8.39
N VAL A 69 10.49 -0.48 -7.17
CA VAL A 69 9.61 -0.07 -6.06
C VAL A 69 10.33 -0.15 -4.72
N TYR A 70 9.71 0.37 -3.68
CA TYR A 70 10.16 0.19 -2.30
C TYR A 70 10.23 -1.32 -1.97
N PRO A 71 11.42 -1.86 -1.67
CA PRO A 71 11.64 -3.31 -1.58
C PRO A 71 10.72 -4.04 -0.61
N VAL A 72 10.25 -3.33 0.43
CA VAL A 72 9.41 -3.91 1.49
C VAL A 72 8.12 -4.51 0.93
N TYR A 73 7.57 -4.01 -0.17
CA TYR A 73 6.37 -4.59 -0.78
C TYR A 73 6.61 -6.02 -1.30
N VAL A 74 7.80 -6.27 -1.84
CA VAL A 74 8.19 -7.62 -2.27
C VAL A 74 8.68 -8.44 -1.07
N ASP A 75 9.61 -7.90 -0.28
CA ASP A 75 10.27 -8.60 0.82
C ASP A 75 9.27 -9.10 1.87
N SER A 76 8.29 -8.28 2.25
CA SER A 76 7.28 -8.69 3.23
C SER A 76 6.40 -9.84 2.72
N ASN A 77 6.08 -9.85 1.42
CA ASN A 77 5.34 -10.94 0.80
C ASN A 77 6.19 -12.22 0.65
N VAL A 78 7.50 -12.08 0.35
CA VAL A 78 8.46 -13.20 0.35
C VAL A 78 8.53 -13.84 1.75
N MET A 79 8.69 -13.02 2.77
CA MET A 79 8.74 -13.49 4.17
C MET A 79 7.45 -14.19 4.59
N ALA A 80 6.31 -13.76 4.07
CA ALA A 80 5.00 -14.39 4.30
C ALA A 80 4.74 -15.64 3.42
N GLY A 81 5.66 -16.00 2.50
CA GLY A 81 5.50 -17.17 1.63
C GLY A 81 4.50 -16.99 0.49
N ARG A 82 4.23 -15.74 0.04
CA ARG A 82 3.17 -15.40 -0.93
C ARG A 82 3.66 -15.18 -2.36
N THR A 83 4.93 -15.46 -2.66
CA THR A 83 5.57 -15.03 -3.92
C THR A 83 5.92 -16.17 -4.87
N GLY A 84 5.60 -17.40 -4.48
CA GLY A 84 5.95 -18.58 -5.30
C GLY A 84 7.46 -18.86 -5.32
N THR A 85 7.98 -19.22 -6.49
CA THR A 85 9.38 -19.62 -6.67
C THR A 85 10.22 -18.49 -7.24
N TYR A 86 11.41 -18.29 -6.69
CA TYR A 86 12.38 -17.32 -7.21
C TYR A 86 13.11 -17.89 -8.44
N ASP A 87 13.14 -17.11 -9.53
CA ASP A 87 13.96 -17.38 -10.70
C ASP A 87 15.21 -16.50 -10.69
N PRO A 88 16.41 -17.11 -10.51
CA PRO A 88 17.67 -16.35 -10.46
C PRO A 88 18.11 -15.79 -11.80
N LYS A 89 17.48 -16.16 -12.93
CA LYS A 89 17.83 -15.63 -14.25
C LYS A 89 17.13 -14.32 -14.54
N SER A 90 15.87 -14.23 -14.17
CA SER A 90 15.06 -13.01 -14.30
C SER A 90 15.10 -12.16 -13.04
N GLU A 91 15.64 -12.69 -11.95
CA GLU A 91 15.64 -12.06 -10.61
C GLU A 91 14.22 -11.70 -10.12
N THR A 92 13.23 -12.54 -10.47
CA THR A 92 11.81 -12.31 -10.15
C THR A 92 11.20 -13.50 -9.41
N TRP A 93 10.08 -13.26 -8.76
CA TRP A 93 9.24 -14.27 -8.12
C TRP A 93 8.06 -14.63 -9.01
N SER A 94 7.70 -15.91 -9.11
CA SER A 94 6.68 -16.42 -10.05
C SER A 94 5.27 -15.88 -9.83
N ASP A 95 4.92 -15.58 -8.59
CA ASP A 95 3.57 -15.15 -8.20
C ASP A 95 3.49 -13.64 -7.88
N VAL A 96 4.50 -12.88 -8.34
CA VAL A 96 4.54 -11.43 -8.28
C VAL A 96 4.40 -10.84 -9.68
N ILE A 97 3.43 -9.98 -9.87
CA ILE A 97 3.23 -9.22 -11.11
C ILE A 97 4.06 -7.94 -11.03
N TYR A 98 5.13 -7.89 -11.79
CA TYR A 98 5.99 -6.71 -11.89
C TYR A 98 5.46 -5.77 -12.97
N MET A 99 5.23 -4.51 -12.61
CA MET A 99 4.74 -3.46 -13.51
C MET A 99 5.89 -2.49 -13.81
N PRO A 100 6.52 -2.57 -14.99
CA PRO A 100 7.70 -1.77 -15.29
C PRO A 100 7.42 -0.27 -15.22
N CYS A 101 8.28 0.46 -14.50
CA CYS A 101 8.30 1.91 -14.40
C CYS A 101 9.62 2.43 -14.97
N LEU A 102 9.68 2.55 -16.29
CA LEU A 102 10.87 2.86 -17.07
C LEU A 102 10.80 4.27 -17.65
N ALA A 103 11.93 4.75 -18.16
CA ALA A 103 11.97 6.07 -18.83
C ALA A 103 11.03 6.14 -20.04
N GLU A 104 10.89 5.04 -20.77
CA GLU A 104 10.07 4.93 -21.97
C GLU A 104 8.58 5.12 -21.70
N ASN A 105 8.10 4.75 -20.50
CA ASN A 105 6.71 4.94 -20.08
C ASN A 105 6.53 6.09 -19.08
N GLY A 106 7.55 6.97 -18.96
CA GLY A 106 7.52 8.11 -18.05
C GLY A 106 7.49 7.70 -16.57
N PHE A 107 8.00 6.51 -16.23
CA PHE A 107 7.99 5.91 -14.90
C PHE A 107 6.58 5.70 -14.32
N ALA A 108 5.56 5.68 -15.18
CA ALA A 108 4.18 5.38 -14.79
C ALA A 108 3.85 3.93 -15.15
N PRO A 109 3.39 3.10 -14.19
CA PRO A 109 3.07 1.72 -14.47
C PRO A 109 1.81 1.62 -15.34
N GLU A 110 1.83 0.66 -16.27
CA GLU A 110 0.63 0.26 -17.03
C GLU A 110 -0.22 -0.70 -16.19
N LEU A 111 -1.51 -0.74 -16.51
CA LEU A 111 -2.43 -1.69 -15.88
C LEU A 111 -1.97 -3.13 -16.16
N PRO A 112 -1.95 -4.01 -15.16
CA PRO A 112 -1.47 -5.38 -15.33
C PRO A 112 -2.40 -6.19 -16.25
N LYS A 113 -1.81 -7.08 -17.05
CA LYS A 113 -2.55 -7.98 -17.95
C LYS A 113 -3.24 -9.11 -17.21
N GLU A 114 -2.63 -9.57 -16.14
CA GLU A 114 -3.17 -10.55 -15.21
C GLU A 114 -3.81 -9.81 -14.04
N THR A 115 -4.97 -10.26 -13.58
CA THR A 115 -5.65 -9.63 -12.44
C THR A 115 -4.94 -9.99 -11.13
N PRO A 116 -4.39 -9.02 -10.40
CA PRO A 116 -3.87 -9.23 -9.05
C PRO A 116 -5.00 -9.18 -8.03
N ASP A 117 -4.75 -9.73 -6.86
CA ASP A 117 -5.63 -9.61 -5.69
C ASP A 117 -5.26 -8.37 -4.85
N LEU A 118 -3.99 -7.96 -4.90
CA LEU A 118 -3.48 -6.80 -4.17
C LEU A 118 -2.51 -6.00 -5.04
N ILE A 119 -2.69 -4.69 -5.10
CA ILE A 119 -1.84 -3.77 -5.87
C ILE A 119 -1.16 -2.79 -4.92
N TYR A 120 0.17 -2.74 -4.96
CA TYR A 120 0.96 -1.75 -4.25
C TYR A 120 1.29 -0.58 -5.18
N LEU A 121 0.72 0.59 -4.89
CA LEU A 121 1.03 1.85 -5.57
C LEU A 121 1.68 2.82 -4.57
N CYS A 122 2.80 3.41 -4.97
CA CYS A 122 3.54 4.38 -4.17
C CYS A 122 3.82 5.62 -5.01
N PHE A 123 3.17 6.73 -4.70
CA PHE A 123 3.38 7.98 -5.42
C PHE A 123 3.48 9.16 -4.44
N PRO A 124 4.58 9.93 -4.46
CA PRO A 124 5.80 9.72 -5.27
C PRO A 124 6.45 8.36 -5.03
N ASN A 125 6.88 7.68 -6.12
CA ASN A 125 7.44 6.33 -6.02
C ASN A 125 8.81 6.34 -5.31
N ASN A 126 9.01 5.42 -4.42
CA ASN A 126 10.32 5.07 -3.89
C ASN A 126 10.86 3.87 -4.70
N PRO A 127 12.01 3.97 -5.46
CA PRO A 127 13.06 4.97 -5.31
C PRO A 127 13.06 6.09 -6.37
N THR A 128 12.19 6.08 -7.37
CA THR A 128 12.32 6.93 -8.56
C THR A 128 11.92 8.40 -8.32
N GLY A 129 11.10 8.66 -7.30
CA GLY A 129 10.48 9.97 -7.08
C GLY A 129 9.39 10.34 -8.10
N ALA A 130 9.10 9.45 -9.06
CA ALA A 130 8.07 9.69 -10.06
C ALA A 130 6.67 9.68 -9.44
N THR A 131 5.77 10.41 -10.07
CA THR A 131 4.35 10.45 -9.69
C THR A 131 3.48 10.33 -10.94
N ILE A 132 2.21 10.04 -10.73
CA ILE A 132 1.22 9.98 -11.82
C ILE A 132 0.23 11.14 -11.70
N THR A 133 -0.44 11.44 -12.80
CA THR A 133 -1.52 12.43 -12.84
C THR A 133 -2.78 11.89 -12.17
N LYS A 134 -3.69 12.80 -11.80
CA LYS A 134 -5.01 12.40 -11.28
C LYS A 134 -5.80 11.56 -12.30
N ALA A 135 -5.65 11.83 -13.60
CA ALA A 135 -6.30 11.04 -14.65
C ALA A 135 -5.78 9.59 -14.67
N GLN A 136 -4.46 9.41 -14.62
CA GLN A 136 -3.86 8.08 -14.53
C GLN A 136 -4.26 7.35 -13.24
N LEU A 137 -4.31 8.05 -12.10
CA LEU A 137 -4.81 7.44 -10.86
C LEU A 137 -6.27 7.01 -10.98
N GLN A 138 -7.10 7.78 -11.71
CA GLN A 138 -8.49 7.40 -11.95
C GLN A 138 -8.60 6.10 -12.75
N GLU A 139 -7.71 5.86 -13.72
CA GLU A 139 -7.67 4.59 -14.47
C GLU A 139 -7.42 3.40 -13.54
N TRP A 140 -6.57 3.56 -12.52
CA TRP A 140 -6.34 2.54 -11.49
C TRP A 140 -7.56 2.28 -10.63
N VAL A 141 -8.27 3.34 -10.22
CA VAL A 141 -9.53 3.21 -9.46
C VAL A 141 -10.59 2.49 -10.28
N ASP A 142 -10.74 2.87 -11.56
CA ASP A 142 -11.70 2.25 -12.47
C ASP A 142 -11.35 0.78 -12.74
N TYR A 143 -10.04 0.48 -12.86
CA TYR A 143 -9.56 -0.90 -12.99
C TYR A 143 -9.90 -1.71 -11.74
N ALA A 144 -9.57 -1.22 -10.55
CA ALA A 144 -9.88 -1.91 -9.30
C ALA A 144 -11.38 -2.20 -9.15
N ASN A 145 -12.23 -1.20 -9.39
CA ASN A 145 -13.68 -1.37 -9.36
C ASN A 145 -14.22 -2.39 -10.38
N LYS A 146 -13.51 -2.59 -11.49
CA LYS A 146 -13.89 -3.54 -12.52
C LYS A 146 -13.50 -4.98 -12.18
N VAL A 147 -12.36 -5.18 -11.52
CA VAL A 147 -11.77 -6.52 -11.28
C VAL A 147 -11.93 -7.02 -9.84
N CYS A 148 -12.08 -6.12 -8.89
CA CYS A 148 -12.37 -6.45 -7.50
C CYS A 148 -13.89 -6.45 -7.29
N LEU A 149 -14.48 -7.63 -7.34
CA LEU A 149 -15.89 -7.85 -6.99
C LEU A 149 -16.03 -8.25 -5.53
#